data_9a9c223ad8211567abcccdfcdac44a13
#
_entry.id   9a9c223ad8211567abcccdfcdac44a13
#
_cell.length_a   1.000
_cell.length_b   1.000
_cell.length_c   1.000
_cell.angle_alpha   90.00
_cell.angle_beta   90.00
_cell.angle_gamma   90.00
#
_symmetry.space_group_name_H-M   'P 1'
#
loop_
_entity.id
_entity.type
_entity.pdbx_description
1 polymer ?
#
loop_
_entity_poly.entity_id
_entity_poly.type
_entity_poly.pdbx_seq_one_letter_code
_entity_poly.pdbx_strand_id
1 'polypeptide(L)'
;MNANHTSQQPTNVRWTICAMLFVATAVNYMDRQALSLTWKDFIAPECHWTDEHYGNITALFAIVYAVDNMFSGRLVDRLGTKNGYLLAIGVWSVGACIHAFGGWATAKWIGVSSITHLIGNVGEMAAMVASVSVYFFMTARVVLAVGEMGNFPAAIKATAEYFPKEDRAFATAIFNFGATMDALVAPPSIPILTRAFQQLGFGNGWECGCWCTKT
;
A
#
# COMPACT_ATOMS: atom_id res chain seq x y z
N MET A 1 -18.88 -38.69 -20.92
CA MET A 1 -17.61 -38.34 -20.28
C MET A 1 -16.95 -37.32 -21.19
N ASN A 2 -17.26 -36.03 -21.03
CA ASN A 2 -16.61 -34.96 -21.81
C ASN A 2 -15.45 -34.44 -20.99
N ALA A 3 -14.23 -34.81 -21.39
CA ALA A 3 -13.02 -34.20 -20.89
C ALA A 3 -12.99 -32.78 -21.40
N ASN A 4 -13.30 -31.81 -20.51
CA ASN A 4 -13.06 -30.39 -20.76
C ASN A 4 -11.55 -30.22 -20.98
N HIS A 5 -11.16 -30.06 -22.23
CA HIS A 5 -9.87 -29.50 -22.59
C HIS A 5 -9.79 -28.09 -22.01
N THR A 6 -9.28 -27.96 -20.78
CA THR A 6 -8.72 -26.70 -20.33
C THR A 6 -7.60 -26.36 -21.29
N SER A 7 -7.82 -25.38 -22.14
CA SER A 7 -6.82 -24.83 -23.04
C SER A 7 -5.60 -24.47 -22.19
N GLN A 8 -4.56 -25.29 -22.26
CA GLN A 8 -3.28 -25.02 -21.58
C GLN A 8 -2.72 -23.75 -22.20
N GLN A 9 -2.78 -22.68 -21.44
CA GLN A 9 -2.16 -21.40 -21.82
C GLN A 9 -0.64 -21.64 -22.07
N PRO A 10 -0.04 -20.96 -23.05
CA PRO A 10 1.39 -21.11 -23.33
C PRO A 10 2.22 -20.93 -22.04
N THR A 11 3.23 -21.77 -21.85
CA THR A 11 4.06 -21.78 -20.61
C THR A 11 4.61 -20.40 -20.25
N ASN A 12 5.00 -19.60 -21.25
CA ASN A 12 5.53 -18.25 -21.04
C ASN A 12 4.50 -17.29 -20.43
N VAL A 13 3.23 -17.38 -20.83
CA VAL A 13 2.16 -16.49 -20.30
C VAL A 13 1.91 -16.78 -18.82
N ARG A 14 1.92 -18.04 -18.40
CA ARG A 14 1.73 -18.42 -16.99
C ARG A 14 2.82 -17.83 -16.09
N TRP A 15 4.06 -17.96 -16.48
CA TRP A 15 5.19 -17.43 -15.71
C TRP A 15 5.24 -15.90 -15.70
N THR A 16 4.83 -15.25 -16.78
CA THR A 16 4.66 -13.79 -16.81
C THR A 16 3.62 -13.34 -15.80
N ILE A 17 2.46 -14.02 -15.75
CA ILE A 17 1.42 -13.72 -14.76
C ILE A 17 1.97 -13.93 -13.34
N CYS A 18 2.70 -15.01 -13.07
CA CYS A 18 3.31 -15.27 -11.78
C CYS A 18 4.30 -14.16 -11.38
N ALA A 19 5.13 -13.70 -12.31
CA ALA A 19 6.05 -12.59 -12.06
C ALA A 19 5.31 -11.27 -11.76
N MET A 20 4.23 -10.98 -12.48
CA MET A 20 3.38 -9.81 -12.20
C MET A 20 2.73 -9.90 -10.82
N LEU A 21 2.23 -11.07 -10.42
CA LEU A 21 1.67 -11.30 -9.08
C LEU A 21 2.74 -11.13 -7.99
N PHE A 22 3.95 -11.62 -8.22
CA PHE A 22 5.08 -11.44 -7.32
C PHE A 22 5.39 -9.95 -7.11
N VAL A 23 5.55 -9.18 -8.20
CA VAL A 23 5.85 -7.74 -8.13
C VAL A 23 4.70 -7.00 -7.43
N ALA A 24 3.45 -7.28 -7.80
CA ALA A 24 2.30 -6.63 -7.17
C ALA A 24 2.22 -6.93 -5.67
N THR A 25 2.49 -8.17 -5.26
CA THR A 25 2.52 -8.54 -3.83
C THR A 25 3.68 -7.86 -3.11
N ALA A 26 4.88 -7.84 -3.69
CA ALA A 26 6.03 -7.15 -3.10
C ALA A 26 5.75 -5.66 -2.89
N VAL A 27 5.23 -4.97 -3.91
CA VAL A 27 4.89 -3.54 -3.81
C VAL A 27 3.77 -3.30 -2.79
N ASN A 28 2.77 -4.17 -2.73
CA ASN A 28 1.67 -4.08 -1.75
C ASN A 28 2.19 -4.14 -0.29
N TYR A 29 3.12 -5.04 0.00
CA TYR A 29 3.72 -5.16 1.33
C TYR A 29 4.69 -4.00 1.63
N MET A 30 5.47 -3.54 0.65
CA MET A 30 6.34 -2.37 0.81
C MET A 30 5.54 -1.10 1.19
N ASP A 31 4.34 -0.93 0.65
CA ASP A 31 3.46 0.18 0.97
C ASP A 31 3.00 0.20 2.44
N ARG A 32 2.77 -1.00 3.01
CA ARG A 32 2.47 -1.14 4.45
C ARG A 32 3.64 -0.71 5.32
N GLN A 33 4.85 -1.10 4.93
CA GLN A 33 6.08 -0.76 5.66
C GLN A 33 6.45 0.72 5.52
N ALA A 34 6.07 1.37 4.43
CA ALA A 34 6.43 2.75 4.16
C ALA A 34 6.07 3.69 5.33
N LEU A 35 4.84 3.62 5.84
CA LEU A 35 4.44 4.44 6.98
C LEU A 35 5.23 4.08 8.24
N SER A 36 5.44 2.80 8.54
CA SER A 36 6.13 2.36 9.76
C SER A 36 7.60 2.79 9.79
N LEU A 37 8.22 2.88 8.62
CA LEU A 37 9.63 3.26 8.48
C LEU A 37 9.85 4.77 8.37
N THR A 38 8.81 5.53 7.98
CA THR A 38 8.94 6.98 7.75
C THR A 38 8.27 7.82 8.84
N TRP A 39 7.33 7.28 9.61
CA TRP A 39 6.52 8.09 10.52
C TRP A 39 7.36 8.77 11.61
N LYS A 40 8.29 8.05 12.24
CA LYS A 40 9.02 8.55 13.41
C LYS A 40 10.06 9.60 13.06
N ASP A 41 10.80 9.37 11.97
CA ASP A 41 11.93 10.21 11.59
C ASP A 41 11.52 11.38 10.68
N PHE A 42 10.43 11.22 9.93
CA PHE A 42 10.04 12.21 8.91
C PHE A 42 8.65 12.81 9.17
N ILE A 43 7.61 11.98 9.43
CA ILE A 43 6.23 12.47 9.53
C ILE A 43 5.93 13.05 10.92
N ALA A 44 6.40 12.40 12.00
CA ALA A 44 6.12 12.84 13.37
C ALA A 44 6.66 14.23 13.67
N PRO A 45 7.90 14.61 13.29
CA PRO A 45 8.38 15.97 13.49
C PRO A 45 7.61 17.03 12.70
N GLU A 46 7.09 16.68 11.51
CA GLU A 46 6.35 17.58 10.64
C GLU A 46 4.90 17.76 11.09
N CYS A 47 4.22 16.65 11.43
CA CYS A 47 2.82 16.63 11.80
C CYS A 47 2.59 16.62 13.32
N HIS A 48 3.63 16.74 14.14
CA HIS A 48 3.57 16.70 15.61
C HIS A 48 2.87 15.46 16.17
N TRP A 49 3.10 14.30 15.54
CA TRP A 49 2.47 13.05 15.96
C TRP A 49 3.11 12.48 17.21
N THR A 50 2.25 11.91 18.05
CA THR A 50 2.64 11.06 19.19
C THR A 50 2.53 9.58 18.80
N ASP A 51 3.12 8.71 19.64
CA ASP A 51 2.98 7.25 19.49
C ASP A 51 1.51 6.81 19.50
N GLU A 52 0.64 7.53 20.23
CA GLU A 52 -0.80 7.28 20.26
C GLU A 52 -1.48 7.56 18.91
N HIS A 53 -1.14 8.66 18.26
CA HIS A 53 -1.68 9.01 16.93
C HIS A 53 -1.31 7.93 15.91
N TYR A 54 -0.07 7.50 15.88
CA TYR A 54 0.40 6.42 15.00
C TYR A 54 -0.30 5.09 15.34
N GLY A 55 -0.43 4.77 16.62
CA GLY A 55 -1.14 3.57 17.10
C GLY A 55 -2.59 3.53 16.63
N ASN A 56 -3.31 4.64 16.72
CA ASN A 56 -4.70 4.76 16.29
C ASN A 56 -4.85 4.59 14.77
N ILE A 57 -3.96 5.18 13.97
CA ILE A 57 -3.95 5.01 12.50
C ILE A 57 -3.72 3.54 12.13
N THR A 58 -2.75 2.90 12.77
CA THR A 58 -2.41 1.50 12.51
C THR A 58 -3.50 0.54 12.97
N ALA A 59 -4.11 0.79 14.13
CA ALA A 59 -5.22 0.00 14.64
C ALA A 59 -6.45 0.09 13.73
N LEU A 60 -6.81 1.30 13.28
CA LEU A 60 -7.91 1.49 12.33
C LEU A 60 -7.66 0.72 11.03
N PHE A 61 -6.46 0.83 10.47
CA PHE A 61 -6.07 0.06 9.28
C PHE A 61 -6.25 -1.44 9.50
N ALA A 62 -5.75 -1.98 10.63
CA ALA A 62 -5.83 -3.40 10.94
C ALA A 62 -7.29 -3.89 11.07
N ILE A 63 -8.16 -3.10 11.72
CA ILE A 63 -9.59 -3.42 11.86
C ILE A 63 -10.28 -3.44 10.49
N VAL A 64 -10.12 -2.39 9.70
CA VAL A 64 -10.73 -2.30 8.37
C VAL A 64 -10.23 -3.44 7.49
N TYR A 65 -8.93 -3.68 7.46
CA TYR A 65 -8.32 -4.77 6.69
C TYR A 65 -8.84 -6.16 7.11
N ALA A 66 -9.02 -6.40 8.41
CA ALA A 66 -9.57 -7.65 8.91
C ALA A 66 -11.03 -7.86 8.49
N VAL A 67 -11.86 -6.83 8.58
CA VAL A 67 -13.26 -6.87 8.15
C VAL A 67 -13.35 -7.07 6.63
N ASP A 68 -12.57 -6.32 5.87
CA ASP A 68 -12.60 -6.37 4.41
C ASP A 68 -12.13 -7.74 3.88
N ASN A 69 -11.17 -8.40 4.53
CA ASN A 69 -10.74 -9.75 4.16
C ASN A 69 -11.88 -10.79 4.20
N MET A 70 -12.90 -10.60 5.04
CA MET A 70 -14.06 -11.49 5.10
C MET A 70 -14.91 -11.42 3.80
N PHE A 71 -14.88 -10.28 3.12
CA PHE A 71 -15.69 -10.03 1.92
C PHE A 71 -14.91 -10.11 0.62
N SER A 72 -13.59 -10.00 0.67
CA SER A 72 -12.69 -9.90 -0.49
C SER A 72 -12.81 -11.09 -1.45
N GLY A 73 -12.88 -12.31 -0.93
CA GLY A 73 -13.06 -13.52 -1.76
C GLY A 73 -14.36 -13.48 -2.55
N ARG A 74 -15.48 -13.11 -1.91
CA ARG A 74 -16.78 -12.99 -2.57
C ARG A 74 -16.79 -11.91 -3.65
N LEU A 75 -16.10 -10.81 -3.41
CA LEU A 75 -15.98 -9.70 -4.36
C LEU A 75 -15.22 -10.16 -5.62
N VAL A 76 -14.07 -10.80 -5.44
CA VAL A 76 -13.27 -11.35 -6.54
C VAL A 76 -14.02 -12.46 -7.29
N ASP A 77 -14.84 -13.27 -6.60
CA ASP A 77 -15.66 -14.30 -7.25
C ASP A 77 -16.76 -13.72 -8.13
N ARG A 78 -17.39 -12.62 -7.71
CA ARG A 78 -18.44 -11.94 -8.48
C ARG A 78 -17.92 -11.17 -9.68
N LEU A 79 -16.80 -10.46 -9.52
CA LEU A 79 -16.22 -9.61 -10.57
C LEU A 79 -15.36 -10.38 -11.56
N GLY A 80 -14.94 -11.59 -11.19
CA GLY A 80 -13.94 -12.34 -11.92
C GLY A 80 -12.51 -11.89 -11.59
N THR A 81 -11.54 -12.75 -11.85
CA THR A 81 -10.13 -12.55 -11.47
C THR A 81 -9.56 -11.26 -12.03
N LYS A 82 -9.73 -10.99 -13.33
CA LYS A 82 -9.17 -9.81 -14.00
C LYS A 82 -9.76 -8.50 -13.47
N ASN A 83 -11.09 -8.39 -13.44
CA ASN A 83 -11.76 -7.15 -13.04
C ASN A 83 -11.62 -6.91 -11.55
N GLY A 84 -11.69 -7.97 -10.73
CA GLY A 84 -11.46 -7.90 -9.29
C GLY A 84 -10.06 -7.39 -8.96
N TYR A 85 -9.05 -7.88 -9.68
CA TYR A 85 -7.66 -7.45 -9.50
C TYR A 85 -7.43 -5.99 -9.94
N LEU A 86 -7.98 -5.59 -11.11
CA LEU A 86 -7.90 -4.22 -11.59
C LEU A 86 -8.58 -3.23 -10.64
N LEU A 87 -9.75 -3.60 -10.10
CA LEU A 87 -10.45 -2.77 -9.12
C LEU A 87 -9.64 -2.62 -7.83
N ALA A 88 -9.08 -3.72 -7.32
CA ALA A 88 -8.24 -3.71 -6.13
C ALA A 88 -7.02 -2.79 -6.31
N ILE A 89 -6.29 -2.92 -7.43
CA ILE A 89 -5.15 -2.05 -7.75
C ILE A 89 -5.60 -0.59 -7.91
N GLY A 90 -6.72 -0.34 -8.58
CA GLY A 90 -7.25 1.01 -8.78
C GLY A 90 -7.57 1.71 -7.45
N VAL A 91 -8.30 1.06 -6.56
CA VAL A 91 -8.63 1.59 -5.23
C VAL A 91 -7.37 1.79 -4.39
N TRP A 92 -6.47 0.81 -4.40
CA TRP A 92 -5.18 0.91 -3.71
C TRP A 92 -4.35 2.09 -4.22
N SER A 93 -4.28 2.30 -5.54
CA SER A 93 -3.55 3.44 -6.13
C SER A 93 -4.15 4.79 -5.71
N VAL A 94 -5.49 4.90 -5.64
CA VAL A 94 -6.16 6.10 -5.13
C VAL A 94 -5.80 6.34 -3.66
N GLY A 95 -5.85 5.32 -2.81
CA GLY A 95 -5.47 5.42 -1.39
C GLY A 95 -4.04 5.90 -1.22
N ALA A 96 -3.15 5.41 -2.04
CA ALA A 96 -1.76 5.84 -2.05
C ALA A 96 -1.53 7.27 -2.51
N CYS A 97 -2.28 7.73 -3.51
CA CYS A 97 -2.28 9.15 -3.90
C CYS A 97 -2.75 10.03 -2.74
N ILE A 98 -3.86 9.67 -2.07
CA ILE A 98 -4.35 10.41 -0.90
C ILE A 98 -3.26 10.46 0.19
N HIS A 99 -2.58 9.34 0.44
CA HIS A 99 -1.50 9.26 1.42
C HIS A 99 -0.32 10.17 1.07
N ALA A 100 0.12 10.17 -0.19
CA ALA A 100 1.22 11.01 -0.66
C ALA A 100 0.90 12.52 -0.57
N PHE A 101 -0.37 12.90 -0.78
CA PHE A 101 -0.80 14.28 -0.66
C PHE A 101 -1.23 14.70 0.76
N GLY A 102 -1.12 13.82 1.76
CA GLY A 102 -1.59 14.06 3.13
C GLY A 102 -0.98 15.30 3.78
N GLY A 103 0.33 15.52 3.65
CA GLY A 103 1.02 16.70 4.19
C GLY A 103 0.55 17.99 3.50
N TRP A 104 0.50 18.00 2.16
CA TRP A 104 0.00 19.15 1.40
C TRP A 104 -1.47 19.46 1.69
N ALA A 105 -2.32 18.45 1.80
CA ALA A 105 -3.72 18.61 2.14
C ALA A 105 -3.90 19.19 3.55
N THR A 106 -3.10 18.75 4.52
CA THR A 106 -3.06 19.28 5.88
C THR A 106 -2.67 20.75 5.88
N ALA A 107 -1.58 21.12 5.20
CA ALA A 107 -1.11 22.51 5.09
C ALA A 107 -2.19 23.42 4.47
N LYS A 108 -2.82 22.96 3.38
CA LYS A 108 -3.87 23.69 2.69
C LYS A 108 -5.13 23.87 3.56
N TRP A 109 -5.52 22.86 4.31
CA TRP A 109 -6.68 22.91 5.21
C TRP A 109 -6.49 23.91 6.35
N ILE A 110 -5.29 23.98 6.89
CA ILE A 110 -4.94 24.91 7.99
C ILE A 110 -4.66 26.33 7.48
N GLY A 111 -4.48 26.49 6.14
CA GLY A 111 -4.21 27.80 5.53
C GLY A 111 -2.74 28.21 5.58
N VAL A 112 -1.81 27.26 5.74
CA VAL A 112 -0.36 27.50 5.74
C VAL A 112 0.19 27.36 4.32
N SER A 113 1.08 28.27 3.93
CA SER A 113 1.54 28.39 2.53
C SER A 113 2.48 27.26 2.09
N SER A 114 3.12 26.54 3.02
CA SER A 114 4.09 25.48 2.72
C SER A 114 4.11 24.43 3.81
N ILE A 115 4.40 23.19 3.42
CA ILE A 115 4.55 22.03 4.30
C ILE A 115 5.68 22.26 5.31
N THR A 116 6.78 22.92 4.90
CA THR A 116 7.91 23.24 5.77
C THR A 116 7.56 24.16 6.95
N HIS A 117 6.49 24.94 6.83
CA HIS A 117 6.00 25.76 7.95
C HIS A 117 5.29 24.96 9.03
N LEU A 118 4.90 23.70 8.76
CA LEU A 118 4.29 22.84 9.77
C LEU A 118 5.28 22.47 10.89
N ILE A 119 6.54 22.32 10.58
CA ILE A 119 7.60 21.92 11.54
C ILE A 119 7.82 22.97 12.63
N GLY A 120 7.61 24.25 12.32
CA GLY A 120 7.85 25.36 13.26
C GLY A 120 6.66 25.71 14.16
N ASN A 121 5.53 25.03 14.02
CA ASN A 121 4.33 25.34 14.78
C ASN A 121 4.43 24.85 16.23
N VAL A 122 3.88 25.64 17.18
CA VAL A 122 3.88 25.33 18.61
C VAL A 122 2.50 25.62 19.23
N GLY A 123 2.20 24.95 20.35
CA GLY A 123 0.97 25.16 21.11
C GLY A 123 -0.28 24.66 20.39
N GLU A 124 -1.34 25.43 20.36
CA GLU A 124 -2.63 25.04 19.76
C GLU A 124 -2.54 24.73 18.27
N MET A 125 -1.67 25.44 17.54
CA MET A 125 -1.45 25.21 16.12
C MET A 125 -0.85 23.81 15.87
N ALA A 126 0.12 23.40 16.69
CA ALA A 126 0.69 22.04 16.61
C ALA A 126 -0.35 20.95 16.86
N ALA A 127 -1.21 21.14 17.85
CA ALA A 127 -2.32 20.22 18.14
C ALA A 127 -3.34 20.16 16.99
N MET A 128 -3.62 21.28 16.34
CA MET A 128 -4.49 21.34 15.17
C MET A 128 -3.87 20.62 13.96
N VAL A 129 -2.57 20.83 13.70
CA VAL A 129 -1.83 20.14 12.66
C VAL A 129 -1.86 18.62 12.89
N ALA A 130 -1.57 18.17 14.12
CA ALA A 130 -1.63 16.76 14.48
C ALA A 130 -3.01 16.16 14.23
N SER A 131 -4.07 16.79 14.72
CA SER A 131 -5.43 16.28 14.58
C SER A 131 -5.87 16.20 13.11
N VAL A 132 -5.66 17.26 12.33
CA VAL A 132 -6.05 17.29 10.91
C VAL A 132 -5.27 16.28 10.09
N SER A 133 -3.95 16.19 10.28
CA SER A 133 -3.12 15.23 9.56
C SER A 133 -3.49 13.78 9.89
N VAL A 134 -3.77 13.46 11.16
CA VAL A 134 -4.22 12.13 11.58
C VAL A 134 -5.49 11.72 10.84
N TYR A 135 -6.49 12.60 10.69
CA TYR A 135 -7.72 12.29 9.95
C TYR A 135 -7.45 12.03 8.46
N PHE A 136 -6.57 12.81 7.82
CA PHE A 136 -6.19 12.56 6.42
C PHE A 136 -5.49 11.22 6.26
N PHE A 137 -4.54 10.91 7.15
CA PHE A 137 -3.83 9.64 7.11
C PHE A 137 -4.73 8.44 7.45
N MET A 138 -5.66 8.57 8.39
CA MET A 138 -6.68 7.56 8.67
C MET A 138 -7.54 7.29 7.44
N THR A 139 -8.01 8.34 6.78
CA THR A 139 -8.82 8.18 5.56
C THR A 139 -8.04 7.50 4.44
N ALA A 140 -6.80 7.93 4.22
CA ALA A 140 -5.91 7.29 3.24
C ALA A 140 -5.69 5.80 3.56
N ARG A 141 -5.47 5.46 4.83
CA ARG A 141 -5.27 4.07 5.28
C ARG A 141 -6.53 3.21 5.13
N VAL A 142 -7.71 3.76 5.35
CA VAL A 142 -8.98 3.05 5.09
C VAL A 142 -9.10 2.71 3.61
N VAL A 143 -8.86 3.68 2.72
CA VAL A 143 -8.92 3.45 1.27
C VAL A 143 -7.86 2.43 0.83
N LEU A 144 -6.64 2.53 1.36
CA LEU A 144 -5.58 1.54 1.12
C LEU A 144 -5.99 0.14 1.56
N ALA A 145 -6.53 -0.02 2.78
CA ALA A 145 -6.96 -1.32 3.30
C ALA A 145 -7.99 -1.98 2.36
N VAL A 146 -9.00 -1.22 1.92
CA VAL A 146 -10.03 -1.70 0.97
C VAL A 146 -9.42 -2.13 -0.37
N GLY A 147 -8.42 -1.41 -0.89
CA GLY A 147 -7.74 -1.79 -2.13
C GLY A 147 -6.83 -3.02 -1.95
N GLU A 148 -6.10 -3.08 -0.85
CA GLU A 148 -5.14 -4.16 -0.57
C GLU A 148 -5.79 -5.52 -0.32
N MET A 149 -7.01 -5.56 0.23
CA MET A 149 -7.70 -6.80 0.56
C MET A 149 -7.92 -7.73 -0.63
N GLY A 150 -8.08 -7.16 -1.83
CA GLY A 150 -8.32 -7.91 -3.06
C GLY A 150 -7.08 -8.60 -3.64
N ASN A 151 -5.90 -8.16 -3.27
CA ASN A 151 -4.65 -8.64 -3.87
C ASN A 151 -4.43 -10.14 -3.63
N PHE A 152 -4.52 -10.59 -2.39
CA PHE A 152 -4.23 -11.98 -2.01
C PHE A 152 -5.24 -13.00 -2.55
N PRO A 153 -6.56 -12.82 -2.38
CA PRO A 153 -7.55 -13.73 -2.97
C PRO A 153 -7.52 -13.78 -4.49
N ALA A 154 -7.30 -12.63 -5.13
CA ALA A 154 -7.20 -12.57 -6.59
C ALA A 154 -5.92 -13.26 -7.10
N ALA A 155 -4.80 -13.16 -6.39
CA ALA A 155 -3.56 -13.87 -6.73
C ALA A 155 -3.72 -15.38 -6.61
N ILE A 156 -4.36 -15.88 -5.54
CA ILE A 156 -4.66 -17.30 -5.36
C ILE A 156 -5.58 -17.79 -6.49
N LYS A 157 -6.63 -17.03 -6.80
CA LYS A 157 -7.57 -17.38 -7.86
C LYS A 157 -6.90 -17.39 -9.23
N ALA A 158 -6.07 -16.40 -9.55
CA ALA A 158 -5.28 -16.37 -10.77
C ALA A 158 -4.36 -17.60 -10.89
N THR A 159 -3.67 -17.94 -9.80
CA THR A 159 -2.83 -19.14 -9.78
C THR A 159 -3.66 -20.41 -10.02
N ALA A 160 -4.85 -20.51 -9.45
CA ALA A 160 -5.74 -21.65 -9.67
C ALA A 160 -6.29 -21.73 -11.11
N GLU A 161 -6.49 -20.61 -11.79
CA GLU A 161 -7.00 -20.54 -13.17
C GLU A 161 -5.91 -20.80 -14.23
N TYR A 162 -4.70 -20.28 -14.01
CA TYR A 162 -3.64 -20.33 -15.03
C TYR A 162 -2.63 -21.48 -14.86
N PHE A 163 -2.51 -22.08 -13.66
CA PHE A 163 -1.55 -23.13 -13.41
C PHE A 163 -2.21 -24.50 -13.25
N PRO A 164 -1.60 -25.58 -13.79
CA PRO A 164 -1.99 -26.94 -13.54
C PRO A 164 -1.80 -27.29 -12.06
N LYS A 165 -2.51 -28.32 -11.57
CA LYS A 165 -2.52 -28.65 -10.15
C LYS A 165 -1.13 -28.90 -9.56
N GLU A 166 -0.23 -29.46 -10.37
CA GLU A 166 1.13 -29.81 -10.01
C GLU A 166 2.00 -28.57 -9.71
N ASP A 167 1.79 -27.47 -10.47
CA ASP A 167 2.63 -26.26 -10.40
C ASP A 167 2.03 -25.19 -9.46
N ARG A 168 0.77 -25.33 -8.99
CA ARG A 168 0.09 -24.32 -8.18
C ARG A 168 0.81 -24.00 -6.88
N ALA A 169 1.30 -25.03 -6.19
CA ALA A 169 2.03 -24.84 -4.93
C ALA A 169 3.29 -24.01 -5.16
N PHE A 170 4.03 -24.29 -6.22
CA PHE A 170 5.25 -23.56 -6.56
C PHE A 170 4.96 -22.11 -6.98
N ALA A 171 3.96 -21.88 -7.83
CA ALA A 171 3.53 -20.54 -8.22
C ALA A 171 3.05 -19.71 -7.01
N THR A 172 2.31 -20.34 -6.08
CA THR A 172 1.88 -19.72 -4.83
C THR A 172 3.06 -19.35 -3.94
N ALA A 173 4.07 -20.21 -3.85
CA ALA A 173 5.28 -19.92 -3.11
C ALA A 173 6.06 -18.73 -3.68
N ILE A 174 6.13 -18.59 -5.01
CA ILE A 174 6.81 -17.48 -5.69
C ILE A 174 6.13 -16.15 -5.34
N PHE A 175 4.82 -16.02 -5.52
CA PHE A 175 4.20 -14.72 -5.23
C PHE A 175 4.20 -14.40 -3.73
N ASN A 176 4.09 -15.39 -2.84
CA ASN A 176 4.24 -15.19 -1.41
C ASN A 176 5.66 -14.77 -1.00
N PHE A 177 6.66 -15.21 -1.74
CA PHE A 177 8.04 -14.75 -1.54
C PHE A 177 8.18 -13.24 -1.74
N GLY A 178 7.31 -12.61 -2.56
CA GLY A 178 7.22 -11.17 -2.69
C GLY A 178 7.01 -10.45 -1.35
N ALA A 179 6.15 -11.00 -0.48
CA ALA A 179 5.94 -10.47 0.87
C ALA A 179 7.18 -10.61 1.79
N THR A 180 7.97 -11.66 1.59
CA THR A 180 9.21 -11.87 2.35
C THR A 180 10.33 -10.94 1.86
N MET A 181 10.40 -10.71 0.56
CA MET A 181 11.35 -9.76 -0.04
C MET A 181 11.12 -8.34 0.46
N ASP A 182 9.85 -7.95 0.70
CA ASP A 182 9.52 -6.67 1.32
C ASP A 182 10.24 -6.48 2.66
N ALA A 183 10.13 -7.44 3.56
CA ALA A 183 10.75 -7.36 4.89
C ALA A 183 12.28 -7.16 4.83
N LEU A 184 12.92 -7.61 3.74
CA LEU A 184 14.36 -7.47 3.53
C LEU A 184 14.74 -6.16 2.83
N VAL A 185 13.95 -5.75 1.83
CA VAL A 185 14.26 -4.63 0.94
C VAL A 185 13.71 -3.30 1.46
N ALA A 186 12.53 -3.26 2.07
CA ALA A 186 11.89 -2.02 2.52
C ALA A 186 12.72 -1.26 3.58
N PRO A 187 13.26 -1.90 4.65
CA PRO A 187 13.98 -1.17 5.69
C PRO A 187 15.19 -0.36 5.19
N PRO A 188 16.04 -0.87 4.28
CA PRO A 188 17.12 -0.05 3.72
C PRO A 188 16.65 0.89 2.61
N SER A 189 15.71 0.48 1.75
CA SER A 189 15.37 1.26 0.55
C SER A 189 14.53 2.50 0.86
N ILE A 190 13.53 2.39 1.72
CA ILE A 190 12.59 3.50 1.98
C ILE A 190 13.29 4.70 2.64
N PRO A 191 14.07 4.56 3.73
CA PRO A 191 14.78 5.69 4.32
C PRO A 191 15.83 6.30 3.39
N ILE A 192 16.52 5.48 2.57
CA ILE A 192 17.49 5.97 1.59
C ILE A 192 16.80 6.82 0.52
N LEU A 193 15.69 6.33 -0.06
CA LEU A 193 14.89 7.07 -1.02
C LEU A 193 14.35 8.37 -0.44
N THR A 194 13.78 8.33 0.76
CA THR A 194 13.25 9.52 1.44
C THR A 194 14.32 10.58 1.62
N ARG A 195 15.53 10.21 2.08
CA ARG A 195 16.66 11.14 2.23
C ARG A 195 17.15 11.67 0.88
N ALA A 196 17.21 10.84 -0.15
CA ALA A 196 17.61 11.27 -1.49
C ALA A 196 16.64 12.31 -2.06
N PHE A 197 15.33 12.13 -1.93
CA PHE A 197 14.33 13.10 -2.35
C PHE A 197 14.35 14.38 -1.52
N GLN A 198 14.62 14.29 -0.23
CA GLN A 198 14.83 15.44 0.63
C GLN A 198 16.03 16.29 0.16
N GLN A 199 17.14 15.65 -0.22
CA GLN A 199 18.33 16.33 -0.76
C GLN A 199 18.06 16.97 -2.13
N LEU A 200 17.16 16.43 -2.94
CA LEU A 200 16.73 16.98 -4.23
C LEU A 200 15.73 18.14 -4.10
N GLY A 201 15.33 18.51 -2.87
CA GLY A 201 14.44 19.65 -2.61
C GLY A 201 12.95 19.35 -2.80
N PHE A 202 12.56 18.08 -2.84
CA PHE A 202 11.16 17.68 -2.90
C PHE A 202 10.55 17.56 -1.49
N GLY A 203 10.27 18.70 -0.85
CA GLY A 203 9.67 18.75 0.49
C GLY A 203 10.51 18.00 1.53
N ASN A 204 9.86 17.27 2.45
CA ASN A 204 10.54 16.42 3.43
C ASN A 204 10.90 15.02 2.89
N GLY A 205 10.67 14.75 1.60
CA GLY A 205 11.10 13.54 0.90
C GLY A 205 10.23 12.30 1.13
N TRP A 206 9.49 12.21 2.24
CA TRP A 206 8.67 11.04 2.54
C TRP A 206 7.43 10.92 1.61
N GLU A 207 6.88 12.04 1.15
CA GLU A 207 5.78 12.09 0.20
C GLU A 207 6.17 11.43 -1.13
N CYS A 208 7.36 11.76 -1.64
CA CYS A 208 7.93 11.14 -2.82
C CYS A 208 8.39 9.71 -2.56
N GLY A 209 8.92 9.40 -1.37
CA GLY A 209 9.29 8.06 -0.95
C GLY A 209 8.10 7.08 -1.01
N CYS A 210 6.93 7.52 -0.58
CA CYS A 210 5.68 6.76 -0.71
C CYS A 210 5.24 6.58 -2.19
N TRP A 211 5.61 7.52 -3.07
CA TRP A 211 5.29 7.46 -4.50
C TRP A 211 6.21 6.53 -5.29
N CYS A 212 7.51 6.55 -4.97
CA CYS A 212 8.51 5.77 -5.71
C CYS A 212 8.46 4.25 -5.44
N THR A 213 7.79 3.81 -4.39
CA THR A 213 7.50 2.38 -4.19
C THR A 213 6.49 1.83 -5.20
N LYS A 214 5.95 2.68 -6.10
CA LYS A 214 4.86 2.34 -7.04
C LYS A 214 5.20 2.51 -8.52
N THR A 215 6.34 3.08 -8.86
CA THR A 215 6.86 3.12 -10.23
C THR A 215 7.92 2.07 -10.45
#